data_dc9c4a01433a7b7e181c3432a4f3f9eb
#
_entry.id   dc9c4a01433a7b7e181c3432a4f3f9eb
#
_cell.length_a   1.000
_cell.length_b   1.000
_cell.length_c   1.000
_cell.angle_alpha   90.00
_cell.angle_beta   90.00
_cell.angle_gamma   90.00
#
_symmetry.space_group_name_H-M   'P 1'
#
loop_
_entity.id
_entity.type
_entity.pdbx_description
1 polymer ?
#
loop_
_entity_poly.entity_id
_entity_poly.type
_entity_poly.pdbx_seq_one_letter_code
_entity_poly.pdbx_strand_id
1 'polypeptide(L)'
;DIFIQANMQIYTFLKEDLGSMVRQVITSLDEVEGDIYGLSMNAKTDENARKVCLDIEEHFPELTAHQNKEFIDITEKGCSKGLGILKLKELMHLEEVAGIGDSYNDIPMLETVDHSFTFPTSPESLTSIVDDVVDSVEEALDILMKE
;
A
#
# COMPACT_ATOMS: atom_id res chain seq x y z
N ASP A 1 -13.91 7.59 8.18
CA ASP A 1 -13.43 8.67 7.30
C ASP A 1 -13.00 8.05 5.98
N ILE A 2 -13.37 8.69 4.87
CA ILE A 2 -13.07 8.20 3.52
C ILE A 2 -12.23 9.25 2.79
N PHE A 3 -11.18 8.79 2.13
CA PHE A 3 -10.30 9.57 1.27
C PHE A 3 -10.32 8.96 -0.13
N ILE A 4 -10.58 9.77 -1.14
CA ILE A 4 -10.67 9.36 -2.54
C ILE A 4 -9.42 9.89 -3.25
N GLN A 5 -8.74 9.01 -3.98
CA GLN A 5 -7.53 9.33 -4.73
C GLN A 5 -7.87 9.37 -6.22
N ALA A 6 -7.80 10.55 -6.82
CA ALA A 6 -8.06 10.80 -8.23
C ALA A 6 -7.21 11.97 -8.73
N ASN A 7 -6.77 11.95 -9.99
CA ASN A 7 -6.03 13.03 -10.65
C ASN A 7 -4.86 13.61 -9.81
N MET A 8 -4.09 12.74 -9.15
CA MET A 8 -2.97 13.08 -8.24
C MET A 8 -3.39 13.97 -7.06
N GLN A 9 -4.66 13.97 -6.68
CA GLN A 9 -5.21 14.72 -5.57
C GLN A 9 -5.94 13.79 -4.60
N ILE A 10 -6.14 14.26 -3.38
CA ILE A 10 -6.93 13.59 -2.34
C ILE A 10 -8.20 14.39 -2.12
N TYR A 11 -9.35 13.74 -2.24
CA TYR A 11 -10.68 14.29 -1.96
C TYR A 11 -11.25 13.61 -0.71
N THR A 12 -11.99 14.36 0.12
CA THR A 12 -12.62 13.80 1.31
C THR A 12 -13.86 14.62 1.70
N PHE A 13 -14.81 13.96 2.35
CA PHE A 13 -15.94 14.62 3.00
C PHE A 13 -15.60 15.15 4.40
N LEU A 14 -14.43 14.80 4.93
CA LEU A 14 -13.97 15.18 6.26
C LEU A 14 -13.55 16.66 6.28
N LYS A 15 -14.19 17.45 7.15
CA LYS A 15 -13.93 18.90 7.30
C LYS A 15 -12.90 19.22 8.39
N GLU A 16 -12.56 18.22 9.22
CA GLU A 16 -11.58 18.40 10.31
C GLU A 16 -10.19 18.71 9.76
N ASP A 17 -9.43 19.49 10.51
CA ASP A 17 -8.04 19.78 10.15
C ASP A 17 -7.17 18.53 10.39
N LEU A 18 -6.55 18.03 9.34
CA LEU A 18 -5.63 16.89 9.36
C LEU A 18 -4.16 17.32 9.25
N GLY A 19 -3.85 18.56 9.63
CA GLY A 19 -2.48 19.09 9.62
C GLY A 19 -1.93 19.30 8.21
N SER A 20 -0.78 18.71 7.91
CA SER A 20 -0.06 18.92 6.65
C SER A 20 -0.65 18.19 5.43
N MET A 21 -1.71 17.41 5.59
CA MET A 21 -2.32 16.68 4.47
C MET A 21 -2.98 17.66 3.50
N VAL A 22 -2.47 17.73 2.27
CA VAL A 22 -3.08 18.50 1.19
C VAL A 22 -4.25 17.70 0.63
N ARG A 23 -5.46 18.24 0.74
CA ARG A 23 -6.70 17.60 0.27
C ARG A 23 -7.73 18.62 -0.16
N GLN A 24 -8.68 18.16 -0.96
CA GLN A 24 -9.90 18.91 -1.31
C GLN A 24 -11.07 18.37 -0.49
N VAL A 25 -11.74 19.25 0.23
CA VAL A 25 -12.97 18.90 0.94
C VAL A 25 -14.14 19.06 -0.02
N ILE A 26 -14.86 17.96 -0.24
CA ILE A 26 -16.00 17.86 -1.15
C ILE A 26 -17.31 17.64 -0.39
N THR A 27 -18.41 17.94 -1.02
CA THR A 27 -19.78 17.70 -0.53
C THR A 27 -20.53 16.68 -1.38
N SER A 28 -20.07 16.44 -2.61
CA SER A 28 -20.60 15.45 -3.55
C SER A 28 -19.46 14.74 -4.27
N LEU A 29 -19.68 13.50 -4.69
CA LEU A 29 -18.73 12.74 -5.55
C LEU A 29 -18.55 13.39 -6.93
N ASP A 30 -19.52 14.16 -7.40
CA ASP A 30 -19.44 14.88 -8.68
C ASP A 30 -18.33 15.95 -8.71
N GLU A 31 -17.79 16.31 -7.54
CA GLU A 31 -16.67 17.24 -7.40
C GLU A 31 -15.30 16.56 -7.57
N VAL A 32 -15.27 15.21 -7.68
CA VAL A 32 -14.03 14.47 -7.93
C VAL A 32 -13.69 14.55 -9.40
N GLU A 33 -12.53 15.10 -9.72
CA GLU A 33 -12.04 15.22 -11.09
C GLU A 33 -11.19 14.01 -11.50
N GLY A 34 -11.45 13.47 -12.70
CA GLY A 34 -10.71 12.35 -13.27
C GLY A 34 -11.12 10.98 -12.75
N ASP A 35 -10.38 9.97 -13.14
CA ASP A 35 -10.62 8.59 -12.74
C ASP A 35 -10.16 8.34 -11.31
N ILE A 36 -11.00 7.67 -10.53
CA ILE A 36 -10.67 7.23 -9.16
C ILE A 36 -9.80 5.99 -9.28
N TYR A 37 -8.60 6.01 -8.70
CA TYR A 37 -7.66 4.89 -8.71
C TYR A 37 -7.40 4.30 -7.32
N GLY A 38 -7.92 4.92 -6.26
CA GLY A 38 -7.80 4.39 -4.91
C GLY A 38 -8.75 5.04 -3.93
N LEU A 39 -9.14 4.30 -2.91
CA LEU A 39 -9.90 4.76 -1.77
C LEU A 39 -9.17 4.34 -0.50
N SER A 40 -9.04 5.26 0.45
CA SER A 40 -8.54 4.92 1.79
C SER A 40 -9.63 5.23 2.83
N MET A 41 -9.78 4.35 3.80
CA MET A 41 -10.83 4.44 4.81
C MET A 41 -10.26 4.18 6.21
N ASN A 42 -10.71 4.96 7.21
CA ASN A 42 -10.54 4.61 8.61
C ASN A 42 -11.85 4.00 9.14
N ALA A 43 -11.81 2.71 9.46
CA ALA A 43 -12.94 1.93 9.97
C ALA A 43 -13.07 1.99 11.50
N LYS A 44 -12.24 2.77 12.18
CA LYS A 44 -12.20 3.00 13.64
C LYS A 44 -11.66 1.84 14.47
N THR A 45 -11.80 0.61 14.03
CA THR A 45 -11.28 -0.58 14.71
C THR A 45 -10.82 -1.63 13.70
N ASP A 46 -9.86 -2.46 14.09
CA ASP A 46 -9.36 -3.60 13.29
C ASP A 46 -10.50 -4.57 12.90
N GLU A 47 -11.44 -4.82 13.83
CA GLU A 47 -12.57 -5.71 13.59
C GLU A 47 -13.51 -5.16 12.50
N ASN A 48 -13.81 -3.86 12.54
CA ASN A 48 -14.61 -3.23 11.50
C ASN A 48 -13.88 -3.22 10.15
N ALA A 49 -12.57 -2.93 10.16
CA ALA A 49 -11.76 -2.96 8.95
C ALA A 49 -11.82 -4.34 8.29
N ARG A 50 -11.64 -5.40 9.08
CA ARG A 50 -11.74 -6.77 8.57
C ARG A 50 -13.11 -7.09 7.97
N LYS A 51 -14.20 -6.69 8.63
CA LYS A 51 -15.57 -6.89 8.10
C LYS A 51 -15.77 -6.18 6.77
N VAL A 52 -15.33 -4.92 6.67
CA VAL A 52 -15.42 -4.13 5.45
C VAL A 52 -14.59 -4.75 4.31
N CYS A 53 -13.37 -5.23 4.58
CA CYS A 53 -12.57 -5.91 3.57
C CYS A 53 -13.28 -7.15 3.01
N LEU A 54 -13.83 -8.01 3.87
CA LEU A 54 -14.58 -9.20 3.46
C LEU A 54 -15.82 -8.84 2.65
N ASP A 55 -16.55 -7.80 3.04
CA ASP A 55 -17.75 -7.33 2.35
C ASP A 55 -17.41 -6.78 0.96
N ILE A 56 -16.28 -6.06 0.83
CA ILE A 56 -15.79 -5.58 -0.46
C ILE A 56 -15.41 -6.75 -1.37
N GLU A 57 -14.65 -7.71 -0.88
CA GLU A 57 -14.22 -8.87 -1.66
C GLU A 57 -15.40 -9.73 -2.14
N GLU A 58 -16.47 -9.83 -1.32
CA GLU A 58 -17.69 -10.58 -1.67
C GLU A 58 -18.54 -9.86 -2.74
N HIS A 59 -18.70 -8.53 -2.62
CA HIS A 59 -19.66 -7.79 -3.45
C HIS A 59 -19.00 -7.08 -4.65
N PHE A 60 -17.68 -6.85 -4.62
CA PHE A 60 -16.93 -6.14 -5.65
C PHE A 60 -15.68 -6.93 -6.06
N PRO A 61 -15.86 -8.03 -6.83
CA PRO A 61 -14.78 -8.94 -7.19
C PRO A 61 -13.70 -8.30 -8.06
N GLU A 62 -13.95 -7.11 -8.62
CA GLU A 62 -13.01 -6.28 -9.36
C GLU A 62 -12.12 -5.40 -8.47
N LEU A 63 -12.41 -5.33 -7.17
CA LEU A 63 -11.63 -4.56 -6.22
C LEU A 63 -10.80 -5.48 -5.30
N THR A 64 -9.78 -4.90 -4.70
CA THR A 64 -9.02 -5.49 -3.60
C THR A 64 -8.98 -4.52 -2.44
N ALA A 65 -9.25 -5.02 -1.23
CA ALA A 65 -9.20 -4.25 -0.01
C ALA A 65 -8.05 -4.75 0.88
N HIS A 66 -7.08 -3.89 1.14
CA HIS A 66 -5.94 -4.18 1.99
C HIS A 66 -6.13 -3.56 3.37
N GLN A 67 -6.21 -4.42 4.39
CA GLN A 67 -6.30 -3.96 5.77
C GLN A 67 -4.91 -3.63 6.34
N ASN A 68 -4.82 -2.48 7.00
CA ASN A 68 -3.69 -2.11 7.85
C ASN A 68 -4.25 -1.57 9.18
N LYS A 69 -4.38 -2.45 10.18
CA LYS A 69 -5.09 -2.17 11.45
C LYS A 69 -6.51 -1.68 11.18
N GLU A 70 -6.88 -0.51 11.73
CA GLU A 70 -8.18 0.13 11.48
C GLU A 70 -8.31 0.82 10.11
N PHE A 71 -7.22 0.89 9.34
CA PHE A 71 -7.23 1.48 8.01
C PHE A 71 -7.43 0.43 6.91
N ILE A 72 -8.05 0.85 5.82
CA ILE A 72 -8.29 0.03 4.64
C ILE A 72 -7.90 0.83 3.42
N ASP A 73 -7.11 0.24 2.54
CA ASP A 73 -6.82 0.76 1.21
C ASP A 73 -7.51 -0.12 0.17
N ILE A 74 -8.33 0.49 -0.68
CA ILE A 74 -9.13 -0.18 -1.71
C ILE A 74 -8.63 0.28 -3.07
N THR A 75 -8.30 -0.68 -3.92
CA THR A 75 -7.80 -0.45 -5.27
C THR A 75 -8.45 -1.41 -6.26
N GLU A 76 -8.22 -1.19 -7.55
CA GLU A 76 -8.55 -2.18 -8.58
C GLU A 76 -7.82 -3.49 -8.32
N LYS A 77 -8.47 -4.61 -8.61
CA LYS A 77 -7.89 -5.95 -8.45
C LYS A 77 -6.63 -6.09 -9.29
N GLY A 78 -5.60 -6.62 -8.66
CA GLY A 78 -4.27 -6.75 -9.26
C GLY A 78 -3.37 -5.54 -9.08
N CYS A 79 -3.86 -4.42 -8.54
CA CYS A 79 -2.99 -3.35 -8.07
C CYS A 79 -2.28 -3.79 -6.78
N SER A 80 -0.97 -3.89 -6.85
CA SER A 80 -0.12 -4.18 -5.69
C SER A 80 1.23 -3.49 -5.84
N LYS A 81 1.95 -3.35 -4.73
CA LYS A 81 3.32 -2.84 -4.76
C LYS A 81 4.23 -3.71 -5.64
N GLY A 82 4.02 -5.04 -5.62
CA GLY A 82 4.76 -5.98 -6.47
C GLY A 82 4.53 -5.74 -7.96
N LEU A 83 3.27 -5.59 -8.40
CA LEU A 83 2.97 -5.27 -9.80
C LEU A 83 3.54 -3.91 -10.21
N GLY A 84 3.53 -2.92 -9.31
CA GLY A 84 4.16 -1.62 -9.52
C GLY A 84 5.66 -1.75 -9.78
N ILE A 85 6.36 -2.57 -8.99
CA ILE A 85 7.79 -2.86 -9.17
C ILE A 85 8.05 -3.53 -10.51
N LEU A 86 7.27 -4.55 -10.92
CA LEU A 86 7.42 -5.21 -12.21
C LEU A 86 7.30 -4.22 -13.37
N LYS A 87 6.28 -3.34 -13.33
CA LYS A 87 6.11 -2.29 -14.34
C LYS A 87 7.25 -1.29 -14.35
N LEU A 88 7.76 -0.89 -13.19
CA LEU A 88 8.88 0.03 -13.08
C LEU A 88 10.16 -0.63 -13.63
N LYS A 89 10.41 -1.89 -13.28
CA LYS A 89 11.55 -2.68 -13.78
C LYS A 89 11.54 -2.74 -15.30
N GLU A 90 10.39 -3.00 -15.92
CA GLU A 90 10.22 -3.02 -17.37
C GLU A 90 10.44 -1.63 -18.00
N LEU A 91 9.78 -0.59 -17.49
CA LEU A 91 9.84 0.76 -18.05
C LEU A 91 11.23 1.39 -17.97
N MET A 92 11.96 1.11 -16.90
CA MET A 92 13.29 1.68 -16.67
C MET A 92 14.42 0.75 -17.12
N HIS A 93 14.08 -0.43 -17.65
CA HIS A 93 15.06 -1.47 -18.05
C HIS A 93 16.03 -1.83 -16.92
N LEU A 94 15.50 -1.99 -15.69
CA LEU A 94 16.30 -2.36 -14.52
C LEU A 94 16.56 -3.87 -14.56
N GLU A 95 17.82 -4.27 -14.35
CA GLU A 95 18.21 -5.68 -14.27
C GLU A 95 17.82 -6.26 -12.91
N GLU A 96 18.09 -5.52 -11.83
CA GLU A 96 17.82 -5.93 -10.45
C GLU A 96 17.09 -4.82 -9.68
N VAL A 97 16.24 -5.23 -8.75
CA VAL A 97 15.50 -4.34 -7.84
C VAL A 97 15.51 -4.95 -6.46
N ALA A 98 15.90 -4.18 -5.46
CA ALA A 98 15.76 -4.55 -4.06
C ALA A 98 14.55 -3.88 -3.43
N GLY A 99 13.94 -4.53 -2.45
CA GLY A 99 12.80 -4.00 -1.70
C GLY A 99 12.90 -4.23 -0.21
N ILE A 100 12.46 -3.26 0.58
CA ILE A 100 12.35 -3.36 2.03
C ILE A 100 10.93 -3.03 2.47
N GLY A 101 10.35 -3.85 3.36
CA GLY A 101 8.98 -3.68 3.83
C GLY A 101 8.80 -4.18 5.25
N ASP A 102 7.77 -3.70 5.96
CA ASP A 102 7.53 -3.99 7.37
C ASP A 102 6.10 -4.47 7.68
N SER A 103 5.21 -4.51 6.69
CA SER A 103 3.80 -4.84 6.92
C SER A 103 3.21 -5.74 5.82
N TYR A 104 2.02 -6.30 6.09
CA TYR A 104 1.38 -7.30 5.23
C TYR A 104 1.15 -6.83 3.79
N ASN A 105 0.91 -5.54 3.57
CA ASN A 105 0.72 -4.97 2.24
C ASN A 105 2.03 -4.90 1.42
N ASP A 106 3.19 -5.18 2.03
CA ASP A 106 4.48 -5.25 1.37
C ASP A 106 4.80 -6.67 0.85
N ILE A 107 4.10 -7.70 1.32
CA ILE A 107 4.35 -9.09 0.90
C ILE A 107 4.42 -9.24 -0.63
N PRO A 108 3.48 -8.71 -1.43
CA PRO A 108 3.56 -8.84 -2.89
C PRO A 108 4.79 -8.16 -3.51
N MET A 109 5.33 -7.12 -2.87
CA MET A 109 6.57 -6.48 -3.27
C MET A 109 7.78 -7.35 -2.91
N LEU A 110 7.84 -7.82 -1.67
CA LEU A 110 8.95 -8.64 -1.16
C LEU A 110 9.11 -9.97 -1.91
N GLU A 111 7.99 -10.55 -2.38
CA GLU A 111 7.99 -11.76 -3.22
C GLU A 111 8.37 -11.49 -4.69
N THR A 112 8.44 -10.22 -5.11
CA THR A 112 8.62 -9.82 -6.51
C THR A 112 10.02 -9.28 -6.79
N VAL A 113 10.65 -8.64 -5.82
CA VAL A 113 12.00 -8.06 -5.96
C VAL A 113 13.07 -9.14 -6.04
N ASP A 114 14.24 -8.77 -6.57
CA ASP A 114 15.39 -9.69 -6.72
C ASP A 114 16.15 -9.87 -5.40
N HIS A 115 16.08 -8.89 -4.48
CA HIS A 115 16.62 -8.98 -3.12
C HIS A 115 15.66 -8.31 -2.14
N SER A 116 15.15 -9.06 -1.18
CA SER A 116 14.10 -8.62 -0.25
C SER A 116 14.60 -8.48 1.18
N PHE A 117 14.20 -7.39 1.84
CA PHE A 117 14.58 -7.07 3.20
C PHE A 117 13.37 -6.80 4.08
N THR A 118 13.49 -7.11 5.37
CA THR A 118 12.54 -6.66 6.41
C THR A 118 13.26 -6.37 7.72
N PHE A 119 12.51 -5.94 8.73
CA PHE A 119 13.04 -5.63 10.04
C PHE A 119 12.74 -6.72 11.07
N PRO A 120 13.53 -6.87 12.16
CA PRO A 120 13.30 -7.85 13.22
C PRO A 120 11.94 -7.67 13.94
N THR A 121 11.38 -6.46 13.87
CA THR A 121 10.08 -6.11 14.47
C THR A 121 8.89 -6.43 13.58
N SER A 122 9.13 -6.85 12.34
CA SER A 122 8.09 -7.20 11.36
C SER A 122 7.39 -8.51 11.72
N PRO A 123 6.16 -8.73 11.26
CA PRO A 123 5.45 -9.99 11.44
C PRO A 123 6.25 -11.20 10.94
N GLU A 124 6.09 -12.36 11.58
CA GLU A 124 6.77 -13.61 11.22
C GLU A 124 6.52 -14.01 9.75
N SER A 125 5.34 -13.70 9.22
CA SER A 125 5.00 -13.92 7.81
C SER A 125 5.89 -13.14 6.82
N LEU A 126 6.47 -12.01 7.23
CA LEU A 126 7.44 -11.25 6.44
C LEU A 126 8.85 -11.79 6.67
N THR A 127 9.26 -11.96 7.93
CA THR A 127 10.62 -12.44 8.26
C THR A 127 10.92 -13.83 7.70
N SER A 128 9.89 -14.63 7.39
CA SER A 128 10.02 -15.97 6.83
C SER A 128 10.13 -16.03 5.31
N ILE A 129 9.84 -14.94 4.59
CA ILE A 129 9.81 -14.91 3.12
C ILE A 129 10.92 -14.05 2.50
N VAL A 130 11.61 -13.23 3.29
CA VAL A 130 12.67 -12.32 2.79
C VAL A 130 14.05 -13.00 2.79
N ASP A 131 14.94 -12.44 1.98
CA ASP A 131 16.34 -12.90 1.92
C ASP A 131 17.11 -12.50 3.16
N ASP A 132 16.92 -11.23 3.66
CA ASP A 132 17.63 -10.72 4.81
C ASP A 132 16.73 -9.94 5.78
N VAL A 133 17.02 -10.10 7.07
CA VAL A 133 16.43 -9.31 8.16
C VAL A 133 17.47 -8.34 8.67
N VAL A 134 17.21 -7.03 8.57
CA VAL A 134 18.17 -5.96 8.85
C VAL A 134 17.66 -5.01 9.92
N ASP A 135 18.57 -4.41 10.69
CA ASP A 135 18.21 -3.46 11.74
C ASP A 135 17.90 -2.05 11.19
N SER A 136 18.32 -1.75 9.96
CA SER A 136 18.11 -0.45 9.32
C SER A 136 18.16 -0.52 7.79
N VAL A 137 17.64 0.53 7.14
CA VAL A 137 17.79 0.71 5.68
C VAL A 137 19.26 0.87 5.28
N GLU A 138 20.08 1.49 6.12
CA GLU A 138 21.53 1.63 5.87
C GLU A 138 22.21 0.27 5.79
N GLU A 139 21.85 -0.65 6.67
CA GLU A 139 22.40 -2.03 6.63
C GLU A 139 22.01 -2.76 5.35
N ALA A 140 20.75 -2.64 4.90
CA ALA A 140 20.31 -3.20 3.63
C ALA A 140 21.13 -2.62 2.46
N LEU A 141 21.36 -1.32 2.42
CA LEU A 141 22.20 -0.68 1.40
C LEU A 141 23.65 -1.16 1.47
N ASP A 142 24.19 -1.35 2.67
CA ASP A 142 25.56 -1.87 2.85
C ASP A 142 25.72 -3.31 2.35
N ILE A 143 24.67 -4.13 2.43
CA ILE A 143 24.66 -5.49 1.86
C ILE A 143 24.70 -5.39 0.34
N LEU A 144 23.77 -4.65 -0.27
CA LEU A 144 23.67 -4.48 -1.73
C LEU A 144 24.94 -3.86 -2.36
N MET A 145 25.67 -3.01 -1.64
CA MET A 145 26.89 -2.39 -2.15
C MET A 145 28.13 -3.32 -2.07
N LYS A 146 28.03 -4.47 -1.44
CA LYS A 146 29.12 -5.46 -1.33
C LYS A 146 29.02 -6.59 -2.35
N GLU A 147 27.87 -6.73 -2.99
CA GLU A 147 27.64 -7.64 -4.12
C GLU A 147 28.11 -6.99 -5.43
#